data_215743369a0aa183358d1feca9f42603
#
_entry.id   215743369a0aa183358d1feca9f42603
#
_cell.length_a   1.000
_cell.length_b   1.000
_cell.length_c   1.000
_cell.angle_alpha   90.00
_cell.angle_beta   90.00
_cell.angle_gamma   90.00
#
_symmetry.space_group_name_H-M   'P 1'
#
loop_
_entity.id
_entity.type
_entity.pdbx_description
1 polymer ?
#
loop_
_entity_poly.entity_id
_entity_poly.type
_entity_poly.pdbx_seq_one_letter_code
_entity_poly.pdbx_strand_id
1 'polypeptide(L)'
;MTLPNQSMKSRRSVNHLPPCILAISLLWSASAIATENFGGFRHIDANGAPLEASQATPDWGPVQTDNASIANLSPVLLPFFNNGPVFGLPGTVVSDIRQDTQLTGDWGGFRTSLAKHGIFFDLYSTSSYQNVASGGLKTGSSFVENLQLSINIDTGRAGLWPGGLFHFTVGSRFGDSAENTLTVGSSTPQNTGLAFPSPFFDADIYPTEYFLVQALTPKFSLLLGKLAIVNIADQTLFGDSAKYYFANLNFNKNPIALTFYNTYTIAAAGVWTPTKWLTIAGGVFDPNTQASNFAAHAFDKVNLYTGWIFSYTVGGLPGQFEPQYNWTNKPKTDLESPFGSLSPAQVPSAIGLLLGGPSSGKLPINHKSTTWGTIENISQYLYVRDDPASIAGKLKSGQPLNGVGIFARFGYSPPEASMVTLHGSVALFAHGLCEARKYDSFGAGYYYNAISTDLKNSIKRLTVNTASVNDEKGMEIFYDFAVTPAIRFIPSYQHIWDPIAARVSKHENGADVFLTRVTVAF
;
A
#
# COMPACT_ATOMS: atom_id res chain seq x y z
N MET A 1 65.20 -14.07 -23.71
CA MET A 1 64.44 -14.41 -22.47
C MET A 1 62.98 -14.05 -22.75
N THR A 2 62.20 -15.07 -23.04
CA THR A 2 60.82 -15.03 -23.50
C THR A 2 59.87 -14.97 -22.31
N LEU A 3 58.98 -14.02 -22.31
CA LEU A 3 57.84 -13.93 -21.38
C LEU A 3 56.65 -14.69 -21.94
N PRO A 4 55.88 -15.45 -21.15
CA PRO A 4 54.74 -16.19 -21.64
C PRO A 4 53.47 -15.34 -21.70
N ASN A 5 52.76 -15.52 -22.78
CA ASN A 5 51.44 -15.00 -23.12
C ASN A 5 50.37 -15.64 -22.20
N GLN A 6 49.67 -14.84 -21.39
CA GLN A 6 48.47 -15.31 -20.69
C GLN A 6 47.21 -14.78 -21.41
N SER A 7 46.49 -15.71 -22.01
CA SER A 7 45.19 -15.48 -22.63
C SER A 7 44.14 -15.10 -21.60
N MET A 8 43.60 -13.89 -21.68
CA MET A 8 42.38 -13.48 -21.01
C MET A 8 41.18 -14.25 -21.55
N LYS A 9 40.70 -15.23 -20.77
CA LYS A 9 39.38 -15.81 -20.97
C LYS A 9 38.33 -14.81 -20.47
N SER A 10 37.62 -14.15 -21.37
CA SER A 10 36.43 -13.39 -21.09
C SER A 10 35.36 -14.33 -20.52
N ARG A 11 35.12 -14.26 -19.22
CA ARG A 11 33.90 -14.83 -18.62
C ARG A 11 32.73 -13.92 -18.98
N ARG A 12 31.92 -14.33 -19.94
CA ARG A 12 30.56 -13.82 -20.12
C ARG A 12 29.80 -14.13 -18.86
N SER A 13 29.44 -13.11 -18.10
CA SER A 13 28.44 -13.22 -17.03
C SER A 13 27.10 -13.52 -17.69
N VAL A 14 26.60 -14.70 -17.50
CA VAL A 14 25.21 -15.03 -17.79
C VAL A 14 24.36 -14.24 -16.81
N ASN A 15 23.73 -13.17 -17.26
CA ASN A 15 22.72 -12.46 -16.48
C ASN A 15 21.58 -13.44 -16.24
N HIS A 16 21.52 -14.02 -15.05
CA HIS A 16 20.36 -14.77 -14.60
C HIS A 16 19.22 -13.77 -14.40
N LEU A 17 18.19 -13.88 -15.24
CA LEU A 17 16.91 -13.22 -15.02
C LEU A 17 16.40 -13.60 -13.62
N PRO A 18 15.90 -12.65 -12.82
CA PRO A 18 15.40 -12.95 -11.49
C PRO A 18 14.23 -13.95 -11.57
N PRO A 19 14.11 -14.88 -10.62
CA PRO A 19 13.09 -15.94 -10.64
C PRO A 19 11.64 -15.42 -10.68
N CYS A 20 11.41 -14.17 -10.33
CA CYS A 20 10.11 -13.50 -10.43
C CYS A 20 9.59 -13.42 -11.89
N ILE A 21 10.46 -13.28 -12.88
CA ILE A 21 10.05 -13.21 -14.30
C ILE A 21 9.59 -14.58 -14.81
N LEU A 22 10.14 -15.67 -14.28
CA LEU A 22 9.75 -17.03 -14.68
C LEU A 22 8.35 -17.40 -14.14
N ALA A 23 7.97 -16.91 -12.96
CA ALA A 23 6.64 -17.17 -12.37
C ALA A 23 5.51 -16.54 -13.19
N ILE A 24 5.78 -15.43 -13.88
CA ILE A 24 4.78 -14.70 -14.69
C ILE A 24 4.49 -15.36 -16.02
N SER A 25 5.52 -15.89 -16.67
CA SER A 25 5.32 -16.57 -17.96
C SER A 25 4.46 -17.85 -17.83
N LEU A 26 4.41 -18.45 -16.61
CA LEU A 26 3.57 -19.59 -16.31
C LEU A 26 2.11 -19.20 -15.97
N LEU A 27 1.88 -17.95 -15.48
CA LEU A 27 0.54 -17.45 -15.16
C LEU A 27 -0.19 -16.85 -16.38
N TRP A 28 0.53 -16.42 -17.40
CA TRP A 28 -0.05 -15.83 -18.63
C TRP A 28 -0.75 -16.85 -19.52
N SER A 29 -0.52 -18.15 -19.32
CA SER A 29 -1.17 -19.21 -20.09
C SER A 29 -2.53 -19.69 -19.54
N ALA A 30 -2.97 -19.18 -18.40
CA ALA A 30 -4.27 -19.49 -17.84
C ALA A 30 -5.34 -18.59 -18.44
N SER A 31 -6.03 -19.09 -19.47
CA SER A 31 -7.15 -18.38 -20.12
C SER A 31 -8.23 -18.02 -19.12
N ALA A 32 -8.57 -16.74 -19.02
CA ALA A 32 -9.64 -16.24 -18.18
C ALA A 32 -11.00 -16.79 -18.64
N ILE A 33 -11.63 -17.60 -17.82
CA ILE A 33 -13.03 -17.96 -17.98
C ILE A 33 -13.80 -17.12 -16.96
N ALA A 34 -14.45 -16.07 -17.45
CA ALA A 34 -15.37 -15.28 -16.64
C ALA A 34 -16.61 -16.11 -16.34
N THR A 35 -16.85 -16.42 -15.07
CA THR A 35 -18.10 -17.06 -14.64
C THR A 35 -19.02 -16.04 -13.99
N GLU A 36 -20.26 -16.05 -14.41
CA GLU A 36 -21.35 -15.25 -13.88
C GLU A 36 -21.71 -15.68 -12.46
N ASN A 37 -22.06 -14.70 -11.63
CA ASN A 37 -22.77 -14.73 -10.35
C ASN A 37 -22.04 -14.12 -9.16
N PHE A 38 -22.08 -12.79 -9.10
CA PHE A 38 -21.95 -12.08 -7.83
C PHE A 38 -23.36 -11.70 -7.34
N GLY A 39 -23.95 -12.55 -6.50
CA GLY A 39 -25.28 -12.32 -5.88
C GLY A 39 -25.24 -11.28 -4.76
N GLY A 40 -26.42 -10.79 -4.37
CA GLY A 40 -26.62 -9.69 -3.43
C GLY A 40 -26.02 -9.87 -2.03
N PHE A 41 -25.93 -8.76 -1.31
CA PHE A 41 -25.43 -8.68 0.07
C PHE A 41 -26.21 -9.60 1.02
N ARG A 42 -25.45 -10.35 1.83
CA ARG A 42 -25.93 -10.86 3.12
C ARG A 42 -25.04 -10.27 4.21
N HIS A 43 -25.63 -9.96 5.36
CA HIS A 43 -24.84 -9.67 6.55
C HIS A 43 -24.08 -10.97 6.90
N ILE A 44 -22.77 -10.89 6.92
CA ILE A 44 -21.89 -12.01 7.24
C ILE A 44 -20.95 -11.60 8.37
N ASP A 45 -20.67 -12.50 9.27
CA ASP A 45 -19.66 -12.31 10.32
C ASP A 45 -18.23 -12.31 9.72
N ALA A 46 -17.25 -12.12 10.57
CA ALA A 46 -15.85 -12.17 10.18
C ALA A 46 -15.40 -13.52 9.57
N ASN A 47 -16.25 -14.55 9.59
CA ASN A 47 -16.00 -15.86 9.00
C ASN A 47 -16.77 -16.09 7.69
N GLY A 48 -17.57 -15.11 7.25
CA GLY A 48 -18.40 -15.24 6.07
C GLY A 48 -19.67 -16.07 6.28
N ALA A 49 -19.99 -16.43 7.53
CA ALA A 49 -21.26 -17.05 7.86
C ALA A 49 -22.38 -16.01 7.90
N PRO A 50 -23.63 -16.36 7.51
CA PRO A 50 -24.76 -15.49 7.76
C PRO A 50 -24.84 -15.18 9.26
N LEU A 51 -24.87 -13.90 9.63
CA LEU A 51 -25.08 -13.51 11.02
C LEU A 51 -26.49 -13.91 11.43
N GLU A 52 -26.62 -14.61 12.56
CA GLU A 52 -27.89 -14.77 13.23
C GLU A 52 -28.44 -13.40 13.63
N ALA A 53 -29.76 -13.23 13.67
CA ALA A 53 -30.41 -11.94 13.91
C ALA A 53 -29.99 -11.24 15.21
N SER A 54 -29.45 -11.99 16.18
CA SER A 54 -28.93 -11.47 17.46
C SER A 54 -27.45 -11.03 17.43
N GLN A 55 -26.72 -11.38 16.36
CA GLN A 55 -25.31 -11.05 16.15
C GLN A 55 -25.13 -10.21 14.88
N ALA A 56 -26.22 -9.91 14.18
CA ALA A 56 -26.18 -9.08 13.01
C ALA A 56 -25.66 -7.70 13.36
N THR A 57 -24.87 -7.14 12.47
CA THR A 57 -24.69 -5.69 12.40
C THR A 57 -26.04 -5.03 12.60
N PRO A 58 -26.07 -3.86 13.23
CA PRO A 58 -27.30 -3.12 13.45
C PRO A 58 -28.15 -3.14 12.17
N ASP A 59 -29.43 -3.48 12.30
CA ASP A 59 -30.36 -3.49 11.17
C ASP A 59 -30.56 -2.06 10.66
N TRP A 60 -29.85 -1.75 9.58
CA TRP A 60 -29.99 -0.45 8.89
C TRP A 60 -31.34 -0.28 8.18
N GLY A 61 -32.22 -1.25 8.28
CA GLY A 61 -33.38 -1.40 7.43
C GLY A 61 -33.00 -1.90 6.02
N PRO A 62 -33.98 -2.12 5.15
CA PRO A 62 -33.70 -2.54 3.79
C PRO A 62 -32.77 -1.53 3.14
N VAL A 63 -31.62 -2.00 2.67
CA VAL A 63 -30.73 -1.20 1.82
C VAL A 63 -31.56 -0.78 0.64
N GLN A 64 -31.92 0.50 0.56
CA GLN A 64 -32.65 1.01 -0.61
C GLN A 64 -31.71 0.82 -1.80
N THR A 65 -32.08 -0.05 -2.71
CA THR A 65 -31.28 -0.42 -3.88
C THR A 65 -31.05 0.76 -4.81
N ASP A 66 -31.82 1.81 -4.66
CA ASP A 66 -31.79 3.02 -5.50
C ASP A 66 -30.86 4.13 -4.95
N ASN A 67 -30.40 4.01 -3.71
CA ASN A 67 -29.46 4.93 -3.11
C ASN A 67 -28.13 4.23 -2.95
N ALA A 68 -27.06 4.78 -3.55
CA ALA A 68 -25.72 4.29 -3.30
C ALA A 68 -25.39 4.51 -1.82
N SER A 69 -25.58 3.47 -1.02
CA SER A 69 -24.99 3.41 0.31
C SER A 69 -23.52 2.99 0.18
N ILE A 70 -22.72 3.18 1.24
CA ILE A 70 -21.34 2.67 1.32
C ILE A 70 -21.25 1.22 0.81
N ALA A 71 -22.23 0.41 1.16
CA ALA A 71 -22.33 -0.99 0.74
C ALA A 71 -22.50 -1.20 -0.79
N ASN A 72 -22.92 -0.19 -1.52
CA ASN A 72 -23.11 -0.24 -2.97
C ASN A 72 -22.03 0.52 -3.76
N LEU A 73 -21.03 1.07 -3.09
CA LEU A 73 -19.88 1.68 -3.74
C LEU A 73 -19.10 0.64 -4.53
N SER A 74 -18.44 1.10 -5.59
CA SER A 74 -17.53 0.26 -6.38
C SER A 74 -16.51 -0.44 -5.49
N PRO A 75 -16.14 -1.69 -5.76
CA PRO A 75 -15.08 -2.40 -5.04
C PRO A 75 -13.77 -1.61 -4.94
N VAL A 76 -13.48 -0.75 -5.90
CA VAL A 76 -12.30 0.15 -5.87
C VAL A 76 -12.34 1.14 -4.71
N LEU A 77 -13.52 1.47 -4.21
CA LEU A 77 -13.69 2.42 -3.11
C LEU A 77 -13.73 1.74 -1.73
N LEU A 78 -13.90 0.42 -1.70
CA LEU A 78 -13.89 -0.36 -0.45
C LEU A 78 -12.56 -0.29 0.31
N PRO A 79 -11.38 -0.20 -0.31
CA PRO A 79 -10.12 -0.04 0.41
C PRO A 79 -10.05 1.20 1.31
N PHE A 80 -10.82 2.26 1.02
CA PHE A 80 -10.93 3.41 1.95
C PHE A 80 -11.51 2.99 3.30
N PHE A 81 -12.34 1.94 3.30
CA PHE A 81 -12.99 1.41 4.48
C PHE A 81 -12.25 0.19 5.04
N ASN A 82 -11.34 -0.41 4.26
CA ASN A 82 -10.64 -1.66 4.62
C ASN A 82 -9.33 -1.45 5.36
N ASN A 83 -9.00 -0.24 5.73
CA ASN A 83 -7.88 0.01 6.64
C ASN A 83 -8.15 -0.50 8.07
N GLY A 84 -9.16 -1.33 8.22
CA GLY A 84 -9.64 -1.95 9.45
C GLY A 84 -11.16 -2.12 9.43
N PRO A 85 -11.73 -2.85 10.38
CA PRO A 85 -13.17 -2.96 10.51
C PRO A 85 -13.75 -1.57 10.76
N VAL A 86 -14.76 -1.17 9.97
CA VAL A 86 -15.50 0.08 10.20
C VAL A 86 -16.81 -0.29 10.91
N PHE A 87 -17.02 0.29 12.08
CA PHE A 87 -18.23 0.01 12.87
C PHE A 87 -19.47 0.33 12.04
N GLY A 88 -20.33 -0.66 11.96
CA GLY A 88 -21.59 -0.54 11.27
C GLY A 88 -21.58 -0.91 9.80
N LEU A 89 -20.45 -1.35 9.25
CA LEU A 89 -20.38 -1.99 7.95
C LEU A 89 -20.40 -3.52 8.08
N PRO A 90 -20.64 -4.25 6.98
CA PRO A 90 -20.55 -5.71 7.00
C PRO A 90 -19.22 -6.19 7.57
N GLY A 91 -19.25 -7.12 8.51
CA GLY A 91 -18.10 -7.58 9.27
C GLY A 91 -18.00 -7.01 10.69
N THR A 92 -18.76 -5.99 11.06
CA THR A 92 -18.88 -5.55 12.46
C THR A 92 -19.51 -6.66 13.30
N VAL A 93 -18.87 -6.98 14.41
CA VAL A 93 -19.39 -7.89 15.45
C VAL A 93 -19.43 -7.11 16.75
N VAL A 94 -20.61 -7.13 17.39
CA VAL A 94 -20.86 -6.57 18.73
C VAL A 94 -21.43 -7.69 19.58
N SER A 95 -20.63 -8.21 20.50
CA SER A 95 -21.06 -9.31 21.38
C SER A 95 -20.36 -9.24 22.74
N ASP A 96 -19.15 -9.71 22.83
CA ASP A 96 -18.27 -9.57 23.97
C ASP A 96 -16.87 -9.11 23.52
N ILE A 97 -16.06 -8.59 24.43
CA ILE A 97 -14.73 -8.01 24.15
C ILE A 97 -13.79 -8.99 23.43
N ARG A 98 -14.05 -10.29 23.47
CA ARG A 98 -13.21 -11.31 22.80
C ARG A 98 -13.56 -11.46 21.32
N GLN A 99 -14.76 -11.04 20.94
CA GLN A 99 -15.30 -11.19 19.59
C GLN A 99 -15.57 -9.84 18.92
N ASP A 100 -15.67 -8.76 19.71
CA ASP A 100 -15.92 -7.43 19.18
C ASP A 100 -14.84 -7.02 18.19
N THR A 101 -15.26 -6.48 17.08
CA THR A 101 -14.36 -5.93 16.05
C THR A 101 -13.79 -4.56 16.44
N GLN A 102 -14.46 -3.88 17.37
CA GLN A 102 -14.00 -2.64 18.01
C GLN A 102 -13.95 -2.83 19.52
N LEU A 103 -12.82 -2.50 20.14
CA LEU A 103 -12.53 -2.73 21.55
C LEU A 103 -13.57 -2.10 22.51
N THR A 104 -14.08 -0.94 22.14
CA THR A 104 -15.04 -0.19 22.96
C THR A 104 -16.52 -0.52 22.66
N GLY A 105 -16.76 -1.43 21.70
CA GLY A 105 -18.10 -1.89 21.35
C GLY A 105 -19.03 -0.78 20.83
N ASP A 106 -20.31 -0.88 21.15
CA ASP A 106 -21.40 -0.03 20.63
C ASP A 106 -21.73 1.21 21.49
N TRP A 107 -21.07 1.41 22.62
CA TRP A 107 -21.35 2.50 23.56
C TRP A 107 -22.82 2.58 24.00
N GLY A 108 -23.40 1.42 24.31
CA GLY A 108 -24.80 1.32 24.73
C GLY A 108 -25.82 1.64 23.63
N GLY A 109 -25.50 1.37 22.37
CA GLY A 109 -26.36 1.63 21.23
C GLY A 109 -26.11 2.97 20.51
N PHE A 110 -25.20 3.80 21.03
CA PHE A 110 -24.93 5.12 20.45
C PHE A 110 -24.33 5.03 19.04
N ARG A 111 -23.30 4.18 18.86
CA ARG A 111 -22.67 4.00 17.54
C ARG A 111 -23.66 3.41 16.54
N THR A 112 -24.43 2.40 16.96
CA THR A 112 -25.53 1.83 16.16
C THR A 112 -26.56 2.90 15.76
N SER A 113 -26.94 3.78 16.68
CA SER A 113 -27.88 4.87 16.38
C SER A 113 -27.32 5.83 15.34
N LEU A 114 -26.07 6.25 15.47
CA LEU A 114 -25.42 7.11 14.46
C LEU A 114 -25.33 6.43 13.09
N ALA A 115 -24.93 5.17 13.08
CA ALA A 115 -24.81 4.40 11.87
C ALA A 115 -26.15 4.22 11.13
N LYS A 116 -27.26 4.06 11.85
CA LYS A 116 -28.62 4.09 11.27
C LYS A 116 -28.93 5.40 10.55
N HIS A 117 -28.33 6.50 11.01
CA HIS A 117 -28.44 7.80 10.36
C HIS A 117 -27.29 8.09 9.38
N GLY A 118 -26.55 7.06 8.97
CA GLY A 118 -25.51 7.16 7.94
C GLY A 118 -24.19 7.77 8.43
N ILE A 119 -23.95 7.85 9.74
CA ILE A 119 -22.72 8.38 10.32
C ILE A 119 -21.93 7.24 10.94
N PHE A 120 -20.73 6.99 10.45
CA PHE A 120 -19.82 5.92 10.88
C PHE A 120 -18.51 6.54 11.32
N PHE A 121 -17.95 6.09 12.43
CA PHE A 121 -16.63 6.55 12.86
C PHE A 121 -15.85 5.44 13.54
N ASP A 122 -14.54 5.47 13.37
CA ASP A 122 -13.60 4.55 14.00
C ASP A 122 -12.32 5.26 14.39
N LEU A 123 -11.78 4.85 15.52
CA LEU A 123 -10.47 5.27 16.00
C LEU A 123 -9.54 4.07 15.98
N TYR A 124 -8.36 4.24 15.40
CA TYR A 124 -7.28 3.25 15.38
C TYR A 124 -6.06 3.79 16.06
N SER A 125 -5.40 2.92 16.83
CA SER A 125 -4.04 3.11 17.31
C SER A 125 -3.16 2.03 16.68
N THR A 126 -2.00 2.41 16.16
CA THR A 126 -0.99 1.47 15.66
C THR A 126 0.36 1.85 16.22
N SER A 127 0.79 1.10 17.23
CA SER A 127 2.12 1.21 17.82
C SER A 127 3.10 0.34 17.03
N SER A 128 4.24 0.89 16.67
CA SER A 128 5.31 0.18 15.94
C SER A 128 6.64 0.31 16.65
N TYR A 129 7.24 -0.82 17.00
CA TYR A 129 8.63 -0.89 17.45
C TYR A 129 9.47 -1.57 16.38
N GLN A 130 10.50 -0.88 15.89
CA GLN A 130 11.43 -1.38 14.88
C GLN A 130 12.85 -1.42 15.44
N ASN A 131 13.55 -2.51 15.16
CA ASN A 131 14.96 -2.69 15.55
C ASN A 131 15.79 -3.12 14.34
N VAL A 132 16.79 -2.34 13.97
CA VAL A 132 17.85 -2.74 13.03
C VAL A 132 18.91 -3.46 13.84
N ALA A 133 18.89 -4.79 13.83
CA ALA A 133 19.73 -5.63 14.67
C ALA A 133 21.15 -5.78 14.12
N SER A 134 21.29 -5.78 12.79
CA SER A 134 22.59 -5.86 12.12
C SER A 134 22.59 -5.09 10.81
N GLY A 135 23.77 -4.66 10.36
CA GLY A 135 23.98 -3.99 9.08
C GLY A 135 23.30 -2.63 8.96
N GLY A 136 22.98 -2.24 7.74
CA GLY A 136 22.35 -0.97 7.43
C GLY A 136 23.24 0.26 7.68
N LEU A 137 22.66 1.44 7.65
CA LEU A 137 23.38 2.69 7.99
C LEU A 137 23.72 2.76 9.48
N LYS A 138 22.83 2.25 10.34
CA LYS A 138 23.01 2.27 11.79
C LYS A 138 22.12 1.19 12.43
N THR A 139 22.68 0.42 13.36
CA THR A 139 21.91 -0.43 14.26
C THR A 139 21.22 0.40 15.32
N GLY A 140 20.07 -0.04 15.80
CA GLY A 140 19.31 0.65 16.82
C GLY A 140 17.82 0.40 16.70
N SER A 141 17.06 0.98 17.61
CA SER A 141 15.60 0.81 17.66
C SER A 141 14.90 2.15 17.69
N SER A 142 13.62 2.11 17.28
CA SER A 142 12.75 3.27 17.30
C SER A 142 11.32 2.83 17.57
N PHE A 143 10.55 3.73 18.12
CA PHE A 143 9.15 3.55 18.43
C PHE A 143 8.30 4.65 17.82
N VAL A 144 7.20 4.26 17.21
CA VAL A 144 6.22 5.19 16.63
C VAL A 144 4.82 4.74 16.96
N GLU A 145 3.99 5.69 17.32
CA GLU A 145 2.56 5.55 17.53
C GLU A 145 1.80 6.34 16.46
N ASN A 146 0.85 5.69 15.79
CA ASN A 146 -0.09 6.31 14.87
C ASN A 146 -1.50 6.26 15.44
N LEU A 147 -2.15 7.41 15.55
CA LEU A 147 -3.57 7.52 15.85
C LEU A 147 -4.32 7.99 14.60
N GLN A 148 -5.45 7.38 14.32
CA GLN A 148 -6.26 7.72 13.16
C GLN A 148 -7.74 7.65 13.52
N LEU A 149 -8.44 8.79 13.43
CA LEU A 149 -9.88 8.90 13.54
C LEU A 149 -10.49 9.08 12.16
N SER A 150 -11.34 8.15 11.75
CA SER A 150 -12.07 8.23 10.48
C SER A 150 -13.55 8.45 10.72
N ILE A 151 -14.17 9.34 9.95
CA ILE A 151 -15.60 9.62 9.95
C ILE A 151 -16.11 9.47 8.53
N ASN A 152 -17.19 8.73 8.36
CA ASN A 152 -17.86 8.52 7.09
C ASN A 152 -19.32 8.95 7.21
N ILE A 153 -19.84 9.65 6.21
CA ILE A 153 -21.25 10.10 6.17
C ILE A 153 -21.86 9.65 4.85
N ASP A 154 -22.77 8.69 4.93
CA ASP A 154 -23.64 8.30 3.82
C ASP A 154 -24.77 9.35 3.70
N THR A 155 -24.70 10.15 2.64
CA THR A 155 -25.61 11.29 2.47
C THR A 155 -27.06 10.87 2.28
N GLY A 156 -27.31 9.71 1.65
CA GLY A 156 -28.65 9.15 1.48
C GLY A 156 -29.29 8.79 2.80
N ARG A 157 -28.56 8.05 3.67
CA ARG A 157 -29.04 7.68 5.00
C ARG A 157 -29.13 8.87 5.96
N ALA A 158 -28.26 9.86 5.79
CA ALA A 158 -28.31 11.09 6.56
C ALA A 158 -29.46 12.03 6.16
N GLY A 159 -30.27 11.67 5.15
CA GLY A 159 -31.38 12.47 4.67
C GLY A 159 -30.96 13.73 3.89
N LEU A 160 -29.74 13.77 3.36
CA LEU A 160 -29.21 14.91 2.59
C LEU A 160 -29.55 14.76 1.10
N TRP A 161 -28.83 13.87 0.39
CA TRP A 161 -29.11 13.52 -1.02
C TRP A 161 -28.60 12.10 -1.32
N PRO A 162 -29.13 11.43 -2.34
CA PRO A 162 -28.74 10.05 -2.64
C PRO A 162 -27.37 9.95 -3.28
N GLY A 163 -26.67 8.84 -3.02
CA GLY A 163 -25.47 8.42 -3.73
C GLY A 163 -24.18 9.09 -3.31
N GLY A 164 -24.20 9.94 -2.29
CA GLY A 164 -23.01 10.60 -1.78
C GLY A 164 -22.41 9.88 -0.57
N LEU A 165 -21.10 9.94 -0.46
CA LEU A 165 -20.32 9.54 0.72
C LEU A 165 -19.26 10.60 1.00
N PHE A 166 -19.33 11.25 2.15
CA PHE A 166 -18.21 12.02 2.69
C PHE A 166 -17.32 11.12 3.53
N HIS A 167 -16.03 11.21 3.29
CA HIS A 167 -14.99 10.61 4.12
C HIS A 167 -14.11 11.71 4.69
N PHE A 168 -13.82 11.61 5.98
CA PHE A 168 -12.93 12.53 6.69
C PHE A 168 -12.06 11.74 7.64
N THR A 169 -10.74 11.94 7.56
CA THR A 169 -9.78 11.31 8.46
C THR A 169 -8.85 12.33 9.08
N VAL A 170 -8.71 12.25 10.39
CA VAL A 170 -7.71 12.98 11.17
C VAL A 170 -6.68 11.98 11.65
N GLY A 171 -5.43 12.29 11.42
CA GLY A 171 -4.31 11.46 11.86
C GLY A 171 -3.32 12.22 12.71
N SER A 172 -2.64 11.50 13.59
CA SER A 172 -1.52 12.00 14.38
C SER A 172 -0.46 10.91 14.51
N ARG A 173 0.80 11.31 14.65
CA ARG A 173 1.92 10.42 14.87
C ARG A 173 2.84 10.96 15.94
N PHE A 174 3.25 10.08 16.86
CA PHE A 174 4.17 10.38 17.96
C PHE A 174 5.39 9.48 17.89
N GLY A 175 6.52 9.93 18.42
CA GLY A 175 7.76 9.15 18.52
C GLY A 175 8.75 9.41 17.38
N ASP A 176 9.67 8.48 17.19
CA ASP A 176 10.81 8.63 16.27
C ASP A 176 10.35 8.59 14.81
N SER A 177 10.48 9.67 14.10
CA SER A 177 9.80 9.79 12.80
C SER A 177 10.64 9.42 11.59
N ALA A 178 11.84 9.94 11.50
CA ALA A 178 12.64 9.85 10.26
C ALA A 178 13.75 8.79 10.34
N GLU A 179 14.16 8.39 11.55
CA GLU A 179 15.34 7.55 11.74
C GLU A 179 15.16 6.10 11.24
N ASN A 180 13.93 5.62 11.18
CA ASN A 180 13.64 4.22 10.86
C ASN A 180 13.97 3.82 9.42
N THR A 181 13.64 4.65 8.46
CA THR A 181 13.99 4.41 7.06
C THR A 181 15.45 4.71 6.82
N LEU A 182 15.99 5.75 7.48
CA LEU A 182 17.37 6.18 7.34
C LEU A 182 18.37 5.25 8.03
N THR A 183 17.98 4.49 9.08
CA THR A 183 18.87 3.53 9.74
C THR A 183 19.19 2.31 8.88
N VAL A 184 18.26 1.86 8.07
CA VAL A 184 18.50 0.77 7.11
C VAL A 184 19.24 1.28 5.89
N GLY A 185 18.86 2.43 5.36
CA GLY A 185 19.43 2.99 4.14
C GLY A 185 19.01 2.26 2.87
N SER A 186 17.82 1.69 2.87
CA SER A 186 17.19 1.00 1.75
C SER A 186 16.56 2.00 0.76
N SER A 187 16.28 1.54 -0.45
CA SER A 187 15.56 2.31 -1.48
C SER A 187 14.10 2.59 -1.12
N THR A 188 13.55 1.85 -0.18
CA THR A 188 12.13 1.89 0.21
C THR A 188 11.95 1.76 1.72
N PRO A 189 10.85 2.29 2.30
CA PRO A 189 10.53 2.13 3.72
C PRO A 189 10.29 0.66 4.10
N GLN A 190 10.87 0.22 5.23
CA GLN A 190 10.66 -1.10 5.84
C GLN A 190 9.36 -1.16 6.65
N ASN A 191 8.81 -0.01 7.01
CA ASN A 191 7.57 0.10 7.76
C ASN A 191 6.69 1.18 7.15
N THR A 192 5.77 0.78 6.28
CA THR A 192 4.81 1.69 5.66
C THR A 192 3.82 2.28 6.66
N GLY A 193 3.61 1.63 7.81
CA GLY A 193 2.82 2.18 8.92
C GLY A 193 3.38 3.49 9.47
N LEU A 194 4.68 3.75 9.28
CA LEU A 194 5.31 5.03 9.61
C LEU A 194 5.00 6.13 8.61
N ALA A 195 4.61 5.77 7.39
CA ALA A 195 4.24 6.73 6.37
C ALA A 195 2.82 7.28 6.55
N PHE A 196 2.01 6.68 7.46
CA PHE A 196 0.59 6.98 7.63
C PHE A 196 0.21 7.27 9.08
N PRO A 197 -0.39 8.41 9.37
CA PRO A 197 -0.33 9.66 8.61
C PRO A 197 1.09 10.19 8.61
N SER A 198 1.58 10.65 7.47
CA SER A 198 2.90 11.24 7.43
C SER A 198 2.82 12.73 7.67
N PRO A 199 3.12 13.21 8.85
CA PRO A 199 4.05 14.31 8.94
C PRO A 199 5.45 13.73 9.19
N PHE A 200 6.42 14.21 8.49
CA PHE A 200 7.81 13.87 8.79
C PHE A 200 8.27 14.48 10.13
N PHE A 201 7.39 15.18 10.84
CA PHE A 201 7.72 16.00 12.02
C PHE A 201 6.56 16.00 13.01
N ASP A 202 6.84 15.59 14.24
CA ASP A 202 6.15 15.80 15.52
C ASP A 202 4.62 15.62 15.65
N ALA A 203 4.19 15.58 16.88
CA ALA A 203 2.86 15.26 17.42
C ALA A 203 1.66 16.11 16.92
N ASP A 204 1.69 16.62 15.72
CA ASP A 204 0.61 17.44 15.19
C ASP A 204 -0.59 16.58 14.73
N ILE A 205 -1.77 17.15 14.83
CA ILE A 205 -3.03 16.56 14.38
C ILE A 205 -3.37 17.16 13.03
N TYR A 206 -3.53 16.31 12.00
CA TYR A 206 -3.80 16.76 10.65
C TYR A 206 -5.07 16.13 10.08
N PRO A 207 -5.90 16.89 9.33
CA PRO A 207 -6.89 16.33 8.44
C PRO A 207 -6.17 15.72 7.23
N THR A 208 -5.93 14.41 7.31
CA THR A 208 -5.16 13.67 6.31
C THR A 208 -5.98 13.38 5.06
N GLU A 209 -7.28 13.10 5.23
CA GLU A 209 -8.20 12.81 4.15
C GLU A 209 -9.50 13.58 4.34
N TYR A 210 -10.02 14.13 3.26
CA TYR A 210 -11.36 14.72 3.17
C TYR A 210 -11.80 14.71 1.70
N PHE A 211 -12.72 13.83 1.40
CA PHE A 211 -13.20 13.68 0.03
C PHE A 211 -14.68 13.31 -0.02
N LEU A 212 -15.28 13.60 -1.16
CA LEU A 212 -16.62 13.19 -1.54
C LEU A 212 -16.51 12.12 -2.62
N VAL A 213 -17.22 11.02 -2.43
CA VAL A 213 -17.58 10.11 -3.52
C VAL A 213 -19.04 10.32 -3.86
N GLN A 214 -19.35 10.53 -5.14
CA GLN A 214 -20.71 10.67 -5.63
C GLN A 214 -21.00 9.62 -6.70
N ALA A 215 -21.87 8.68 -6.40
CA ALA A 215 -22.41 7.78 -7.40
C ALA A 215 -23.39 8.57 -8.30
N LEU A 216 -23.08 8.67 -9.58
CA LEU A 216 -23.95 9.29 -10.58
C LEU A 216 -24.87 8.26 -11.24
N THR A 217 -24.41 7.01 -11.29
CA THR A 217 -25.19 5.85 -11.74
C THR A 217 -24.75 4.63 -10.92
N PRO A 218 -25.48 3.50 -10.96
CA PRO A 218 -25.03 2.26 -10.31
C PRO A 218 -23.67 1.73 -10.79
N LYS A 219 -23.16 2.26 -11.91
CA LYS A 219 -21.90 1.81 -12.52
C LYS A 219 -20.82 2.89 -12.58
N PHE A 220 -21.13 4.14 -12.24
CA PHE A 220 -20.17 5.23 -12.36
C PHE A 220 -20.23 6.17 -11.16
N SER A 221 -19.06 6.38 -10.55
CA SER A 221 -18.89 7.29 -9.42
C SER A 221 -17.77 8.30 -9.70
N LEU A 222 -17.93 9.50 -9.14
CA LEU A 222 -16.88 10.53 -9.07
C LEU A 222 -16.30 10.58 -7.67
N LEU A 223 -15.01 10.86 -7.59
CA LEU A 223 -14.27 11.10 -6.35
C LEU A 223 -13.61 12.47 -6.44
N LEU A 224 -13.81 13.31 -5.44
CA LEU A 224 -13.27 14.67 -5.39
C LEU A 224 -12.78 14.97 -3.98
N GLY A 225 -11.51 15.39 -3.81
CA GLY A 225 -10.95 15.82 -2.55
C GLY A 225 -9.58 15.29 -2.27
N LYS A 226 -9.16 15.39 -1.00
CA LYS A 226 -7.86 14.91 -0.53
C LYS A 226 -7.99 13.49 0.02
N LEU A 227 -7.11 12.62 -0.42
CA LEU A 227 -7.15 11.19 -0.08
C LEU A 227 -5.74 10.59 0.00
N ALA A 228 -5.60 9.49 0.71
CA ALA A 228 -4.42 8.65 0.68
C ALA A 228 -4.48 7.76 -0.58
N ILE A 229 -3.76 8.15 -1.62
CA ILE A 229 -3.78 7.45 -2.92
C ILE A 229 -3.44 5.96 -2.78
N VAL A 230 -2.56 5.63 -1.85
CA VAL A 230 -2.14 4.26 -1.54
C VAL A 230 -3.28 3.38 -0.98
N ASN A 231 -4.39 3.98 -0.53
CA ASN A 231 -5.55 3.23 -0.07
C ASN A 231 -6.50 2.84 -1.23
N ILE A 232 -6.35 3.42 -2.42
CA ILE A 232 -7.24 3.14 -3.56
C ILE A 232 -6.52 2.58 -4.78
N ALA A 233 -5.29 2.94 -5.00
CA ALA A 233 -4.48 2.44 -6.10
C ALA A 233 -3.52 1.34 -5.61
N ASP A 234 -3.09 0.49 -6.51
CA ASP A 234 -2.09 -0.53 -6.24
C ASP A 234 -2.55 -1.51 -5.15
N GLN A 235 -3.71 -2.14 -5.37
CA GLN A 235 -4.34 -3.06 -4.42
C GLN A 235 -4.24 -4.52 -4.87
N THR A 236 -4.30 -5.44 -3.92
CA THR A 236 -4.44 -6.89 -4.14
C THR A 236 -5.69 -7.42 -3.44
N LEU A 237 -6.08 -8.66 -3.74
CA LEU A 237 -7.21 -9.32 -3.06
C LEU A 237 -6.96 -9.59 -1.56
N PHE A 238 -5.71 -9.46 -1.10
CA PHE A 238 -5.32 -9.82 0.27
C PHE A 238 -5.32 -8.65 1.24
N GLY A 239 -5.75 -7.47 0.76
CA GLY A 239 -5.79 -6.25 1.56
C GLY A 239 -4.38 -5.75 1.93
N ASP A 240 -4.02 -4.61 1.40
CA ASP A 240 -2.66 -4.08 1.50
C ASP A 240 -2.54 -3.11 2.68
N SER A 241 -3.09 -3.50 3.83
CA SER A 241 -3.07 -2.68 5.03
C SER A 241 -1.76 -2.82 5.80
N ALA A 242 -0.98 -1.76 5.86
CA ALA A 242 0.21 -1.69 6.70
C ALA A 242 -0.07 -1.81 8.20
N LYS A 243 -1.33 -1.69 8.64
CA LYS A 243 -1.74 -1.91 10.03
C LYS A 243 -1.75 -3.39 10.41
N TYR A 244 -2.06 -4.28 9.45
CA TYR A 244 -2.37 -5.69 9.73
C TYR A 244 -1.49 -6.69 9.00
N TYR A 245 -0.87 -6.32 7.86
CA TYR A 245 -0.19 -7.27 6.98
C TYR A 245 1.29 -6.92 6.79
N PHE A 246 1.84 -7.07 5.60
CA PHE A 246 3.22 -6.70 5.31
C PHE A 246 3.51 -5.24 5.70
N ALA A 247 4.62 -5.03 6.38
CA ALA A 247 5.08 -3.68 6.73
C ALA A 247 5.95 -3.05 5.66
N ASN A 248 6.76 -3.86 4.99
CA ASN A 248 7.68 -3.38 3.95
C ASN A 248 6.90 -2.89 2.72
N LEU A 249 7.25 -1.70 2.25
CA LEU A 249 6.58 -1.06 1.11
C LEU A 249 6.52 -1.98 -0.12
N ASN A 250 7.56 -2.74 -0.38
CA ASN A 250 7.67 -3.59 -1.56
C ASN A 250 6.61 -4.70 -1.66
N PHE A 251 5.96 -5.04 -0.55
CA PHE A 251 4.84 -5.99 -0.51
C PHE A 251 3.51 -5.30 -0.32
N ASN A 252 3.51 -4.17 0.38
CA ASN A 252 2.30 -3.41 0.66
C ASN A 252 1.88 -2.55 -0.53
N LYS A 253 2.85 -1.91 -1.19
CA LYS A 253 2.69 -1.06 -2.38
C LYS A 253 3.86 -1.26 -3.34
N ASN A 254 3.67 -0.83 -4.57
CA ASN A 254 4.75 -0.81 -5.55
C ASN A 254 5.62 0.44 -5.37
N PRO A 255 6.95 0.32 -5.21
CA PRO A 255 7.83 1.47 -5.03
C PRO A 255 7.86 2.43 -6.23
N ILE A 256 7.48 1.99 -7.43
CA ILE A 256 7.33 2.87 -8.60
C ILE A 256 6.30 3.98 -8.33
N ALA A 257 5.28 3.71 -7.52
CA ALA A 257 4.28 4.70 -7.14
C ALA A 257 4.88 5.93 -6.46
N LEU A 258 6.00 5.79 -5.72
CA LEU A 258 6.70 6.90 -5.07
C LEU A 258 7.26 7.91 -6.07
N THR A 259 7.46 7.53 -7.33
CA THR A 259 7.86 8.44 -8.40
C THR A 259 6.74 9.43 -8.73
N PHE A 260 5.48 9.05 -8.57
CA PHE A 260 4.31 9.83 -9.01
C PHE A 260 3.59 10.52 -7.86
N TYR A 261 3.46 9.85 -6.72
CA TYR A 261 2.59 10.27 -5.64
C TYR A 261 3.34 10.53 -4.34
N ASN A 262 2.89 11.58 -3.64
CA ASN A 262 3.01 11.60 -2.19
C ASN A 262 1.94 10.65 -1.61
N THR A 263 2.08 10.27 -0.35
CA THR A 263 1.10 9.44 0.36
C THR A 263 -0.32 10.00 0.25
N TYR A 264 -0.46 11.32 0.42
CA TYR A 264 -1.71 12.06 0.34
C TYR A 264 -1.71 12.98 -0.87
N THR A 265 -2.85 13.05 -1.55
CA THR A 265 -3.00 13.87 -2.76
C THR A 265 -4.41 14.43 -2.85
N ILE A 266 -4.57 15.59 -3.47
CA ILE A 266 -5.88 16.06 -3.93
C ILE A 266 -6.11 15.50 -5.31
N ALA A 267 -7.33 15.01 -5.53
CA ALA A 267 -7.70 14.33 -6.76
C ALA A 267 -9.10 14.69 -7.23
N ALA A 268 -9.26 14.59 -8.55
CA ALA A 268 -10.54 14.47 -9.23
C ALA A 268 -10.46 13.20 -10.09
N ALA A 269 -11.25 12.18 -9.74
CA ALA A 269 -11.18 10.87 -10.39
C ALA A 269 -12.57 10.29 -10.64
N GLY A 270 -12.67 9.46 -11.67
CA GLY A 270 -13.85 8.67 -11.99
C GLY A 270 -13.59 7.19 -11.83
N VAL A 271 -14.59 6.45 -11.38
CA VAL A 271 -14.58 4.99 -11.29
C VAL A 271 -15.78 4.45 -12.04
N TRP A 272 -15.54 3.59 -13.01
CA TRP A 272 -16.56 2.99 -13.87
C TRP A 272 -16.47 1.47 -13.84
N THR A 273 -17.58 0.81 -13.48
CA THR A 273 -17.71 -0.65 -13.43
C THR A 273 -18.71 -1.11 -14.50
N PRO A 274 -18.29 -1.17 -15.80
CA PRO A 274 -19.21 -1.52 -16.89
C PRO A 274 -19.78 -2.94 -16.75
N THR A 275 -18.97 -3.86 -16.21
CA THR A 275 -19.34 -5.27 -16.02
C THR A 275 -18.90 -5.73 -14.63
N LYS A 276 -19.33 -6.93 -14.20
CA LYS A 276 -18.97 -7.50 -12.91
C LYS A 276 -17.49 -7.88 -12.78
N TRP A 277 -16.80 -8.05 -13.91
CA TRP A 277 -15.41 -8.49 -13.96
C TRP A 277 -14.42 -7.37 -14.31
N LEU A 278 -14.90 -6.17 -14.65
CA LEU A 278 -14.06 -5.03 -15.03
C LEU A 278 -14.46 -3.78 -14.27
N THR A 279 -13.49 -3.16 -13.61
CA THR A 279 -13.57 -1.80 -13.08
C THR A 279 -12.44 -0.97 -13.68
N ILE A 280 -12.75 0.24 -14.09
CA ILE A 280 -11.82 1.22 -14.65
C ILE A 280 -11.82 2.44 -13.75
N ALA A 281 -10.64 2.86 -13.32
CA ALA A 281 -10.45 4.10 -12.57
C ALA A 281 -9.49 5.01 -13.31
N GLY A 282 -9.74 6.33 -13.24
CA GLY A 282 -8.82 7.28 -13.83
C GLY A 282 -9.09 8.70 -13.33
N GLY A 283 -8.03 9.52 -13.32
CA GLY A 283 -8.16 10.86 -12.82
C GLY A 283 -6.91 11.71 -12.88
N VAL A 284 -7.05 12.91 -12.36
CA VAL A 284 -5.99 13.90 -12.19
C VAL A 284 -5.69 14.03 -10.70
N PHE A 285 -4.41 13.96 -10.37
CA PHE A 285 -3.91 14.01 -9.00
C PHE A 285 -2.85 15.10 -8.86
N ASP A 286 -2.88 15.81 -7.74
CA ASP A 286 -1.88 16.82 -7.44
C ASP A 286 -0.63 16.22 -6.81
N PRO A 287 0.55 16.28 -7.46
CA PRO A 287 1.78 15.71 -6.91
C PRO A 287 2.42 16.57 -5.81
N ASN A 288 1.88 17.76 -5.49
CA ASN A 288 2.44 18.68 -4.50
C ASN A 288 1.77 18.58 -3.13
N THR A 289 0.58 18.00 -3.07
CA THR A 289 -0.14 17.82 -1.80
C THR A 289 0.60 16.88 -0.86
N GLN A 290 0.62 17.23 0.42
CA GLN A 290 1.17 16.44 1.52
C GLN A 290 0.13 16.30 2.64
N ALA A 291 0.41 15.45 3.64
CA ALA A 291 -0.48 15.26 4.78
C ALA A 291 -0.86 16.57 5.47
N SER A 292 0.12 17.45 5.69
CA SER A 292 0.00 18.69 6.47
C SER A 292 -0.50 19.91 5.70
N ASN A 293 -0.61 19.87 4.35
CA ASN A 293 -1.05 21.03 3.59
C ASN A 293 -2.49 20.90 3.06
N PHE A 294 -3.19 22.03 2.94
CA PHE A 294 -4.53 22.17 2.40
C PHE A 294 -4.51 22.66 0.95
N ALA A 295 -3.79 21.98 0.07
CA ALA A 295 -3.82 22.30 -1.35
C ALA A 295 -3.19 23.64 -1.77
N ALA A 296 -2.26 24.18 -1.01
CA ALA A 296 -1.45 25.30 -1.51
C ALA A 296 -0.73 24.85 -2.80
N HIS A 297 -0.93 25.59 -3.90
CA HIS A 297 -0.43 25.26 -5.23
C HIS A 297 -0.97 23.95 -5.83
N ALA A 298 -2.19 23.58 -5.48
CA ALA A 298 -2.87 22.40 -6.05
C ALA A 298 -2.97 22.55 -7.58
N PHE A 299 -2.59 21.46 -8.26
CA PHE A 299 -2.65 21.33 -9.73
C PHE A 299 -1.75 22.28 -10.54
N ASP A 300 -0.77 23.01 -9.93
CA ASP A 300 0.31 23.66 -10.68
C ASP A 300 1.10 22.63 -11.51
N LYS A 301 1.17 21.41 -11.02
CA LYS A 301 1.63 20.21 -11.68
C LYS A 301 0.57 19.11 -11.52
N VAL A 302 0.59 18.13 -12.40
CA VAL A 302 -0.41 17.06 -12.37
C VAL A 302 0.22 15.70 -12.53
N ASN A 303 -0.41 14.72 -11.90
CA ASN A 303 -0.27 13.31 -12.23
C ASN A 303 -1.56 12.86 -12.93
N LEU A 304 -1.41 12.16 -14.04
CA LEU A 304 -2.50 11.42 -14.68
C LEU A 304 -2.37 9.95 -14.28
N TYR A 305 -3.47 9.37 -13.89
CA TYR A 305 -3.58 7.97 -13.51
C TYR A 305 -4.70 7.32 -14.29
N THR A 306 -4.47 6.10 -14.72
CA THR A 306 -5.53 5.19 -15.14
C THR A 306 -5.17 3.78 -14.74
N GLY A 307 -6.15 3.04 -14.23
CA GLY A 307 -6.00 1.66 -13.79
C GLY A 307 -7.24 0.84 -14.14
N TRP A 308 -7.02 -0.45 -14.36
CA TRP A 308 -8.06 -1.41 -14.69
C TRP A 308 -8.00 -2.56 -13.70
N ILE A 309 -9.13 -2.99 -13.17
CA ILE A 309 -9.24 -4.16 -12.31
C ILE A 309 -10.02 -5.21 -13.07
N PHE A 310 -9.34 -6.31 -13.37
CA PHE A 310 -9.92 -7.51 -13.97
C PHE A 310 -10.10 -8.56 -12.86
N SER A 311 -11.34 -8.82 -12.47
CA SER A 311 -11.69 -9.90 -11.55
C SER A 311 -11.97 -11.18 -12.35
N TYR A 312 -11.36 -12.28 -11.95
CA TYR A 312 -11.50 -13.58 -12.62
C TYR A 312 -11.55 -14.73 -11.61
N THR A 313 -11.81 -15.92 -12.09
CA THR A 313 -11.76 -17.16 -11.28
C THR A 313 -10.95 -18.22 -12.00
N VAL A 314 -10.10 -18.92 -11.25
CA VAL A 314 -9.35 -20.09 -11.72
C VAL A 314 -9.70 -21.26 -10.80
N GLY A 315 -10.24 -22.33 -11.39
CA GLY A 315 -10.69 -23.50 -10.61
C GLY A 315 -11.77 -23.17 -9.56
N GLY A 316 -12.61 -22.16 -9.82
CA GLY A 316 -13.62 -21.68 -8.86
C GLY A 316 -13.07 -20.73 -7.77
N LEU A 317 -11.77 -20.48 -7.73
CA LEU A 317 -11.11 -19.61 -6.76
C LEU A 317 -10.89 -18.20 -7.32
N PRO A 318 -11.16 -17.13 -6.55
CA PRO A 318 -11.06 -15.76 -7.05
C PRO A 318 -9.63 -15.32 -7.30
N GLY A 319 -9.47 -14.54 -8.36
CA GLY A 319 -8.24 -13.86 -8.74
C GLY A 319 -8.52 -12.45 -9.23
N GLN A 320 -7.47 -11.63 -9.27
CA GLN A 320 -7.52 -10.25 -9.73
C GLN A 320 -6.23 -9.88 -10.46
N PHE A 321 -6.35 -9.13 -11.54
CA PHE A 321 -5.24 -8.49 -12.25
C PHE A 321 -5.52 -6.99 -12.36
N GLU A 322 -4.55 -6.17 -11.95
CA GLU A 322 -4.69 -4.71 -11.88
C GLU A 322 -3.51 -4.01 -12.56
N PRO A 323 -3.55 -3.79 -13.87
CA PRO A 323 -2.58 -2.93 -14.56
C PRO A 323 -2.95 -1.45 -14.40
N GLN A 324 -1.91 -0.61 -14.24
CA GLN A 324 -2.01 0.82 -14.06
C GLN A 324 -0.98 1.55 -14.90
N TYR A 325 -1.35 2.74 -15.38
CA TYR A 325 -0.45 3.66 -16.06
C TYR A 325 -0.47 5.02 -15.35
N ASN A 326 0.72 5.57 -15.16
CA ASN A 326 0.95 6.84 -14.48
C ASN A 326 1.81 7.75 -15.34
N TRP A 327 1.49 9.04 -15.36
CA TRP A 327 2.28 10.08 -16.00
C TRP A 327 2.27 11.35 -15.15
N THR A 328 3.40 12.07 -15.09
CA THR A 328 3.48 13.33 -14.35
C THR A 328 4.28 14.39 -15.10
N ASN A 329 3.88 15.65 -14.95
CA ASN A 329 4.68 16.82 -15.34
C ASN A 329 5.35 17.50 -14.14
N LYS A 330 5.39 16.86 -12.96
CA LYS A 330 6.21 17.32 -11.84
C LYS A 330 7.68 17.05 -12.15
N PRO A 331 8.52 18.08 -12.17
CA PRO A 331 9.94 17.91 -12.44
C PRO A 331 10.58 16.91 -11.48
N LYS A 332 11.39 16.01 -12.02
CA LYS A 332 12.19 15.03 -11.28
C LYS A 332 13.67 15.32 -11.47
N THR A 333 14.49 15.02 -10.47
CA THR A 333 15.95 15.12 -10.64
C THR A 333 16.36 14.26 -11.82
N ASP A 334 17.13 14.83 -12.74
CA ASP A 334 17.70 14.09 -13.89
C ASP A 334 18.84 13.19 -13.39
N LEU A 335 18.57 11.89 -13.23
CA LEU A 335 19.54 10.94 -12.68
C LEU A 335 20.71 10.64 -13.62
N GLU A 336 20.57 10.89 -14.93
CA GLU A 336 21.65 10.76 -15.90
C GLU A 336 22.71 11.87 -15.72
N SER A 337 22.24 13.10 -15.47
CA SER A 337 23.08 14.28 -15.30
C SER A 337 22.51 15.15 -14.17
N PRO A 338 22.58 14.70 -12.90
CA PRO A 338 21.76 15.28 -11.83
C PRO A 338 22.18 16.68 -11.41
N PHE A 339 23.42 17.06 -11.70
CA PHE A 339 23.96 18.35 -11.26
C PHE A 339 24.75 19.04 -12.37
N GLY A 340 24.71 20.37 -12.34
CA GLY A 340 25.71 21.19 -13.00
C GLY A 340 27.08 21.09 -12.30
N SER A 341 27.91 22.15 -12.42
CA SER A 341 29.23 22.15 -11.77
C SER A 341 29.10 22.15 -10.24
N LEU A 342 29.72 21.16 -9.60
CA LEU A 342 29.79 21.03 -8.14
C LEU A 342 31.18 21.41 -7.63
N SER A 343 31.24 22.11 -6.52
CA SER A 343 32.47 22.25 -5.73
C SER A 343 32.71 20.95 -4.92
N PRO A 344 33.95 20.63 -4.53
CA PRO A 344 34.23 19.45 -3.70
C PRO A 344 33.40 19.39 -2.40
N ALA A 345 33.12 20.54 -1.79
CA ALA A 345 32.33 20.64 -0.56
C ALA A 345 30.84 20.26 -0.76
N GLN A 346 30.31 20.34 -1.99
CA GLN A 346 28.93 20.01 -2.32
C GLN A 346 28.72 18.51 -2.64
N VAL A 347 29.79 17.75 -2.92
CA VAL A 347 29.70 16.35 -3.33
C VAL A 347 29.00 15.46 -2.29
N PRO A 348 29.28 15.55 -0.97
CA PRO A 348 28.56 14.75 0.02
C PRO A 348 27.06 15.02 0.04
N SER A 349 26.66 16.31 -0.05
CA SER A 349 25.23 16.69 -0.12
C SER A 349 24.56 16.21 -1.40
N ALA A 350 25.27 16.23 -2.53
CA ALA A 350 24.78 15.72 -3.80
C ALA A 350 24.53 14.20 -3.76
N ILE A 351 25.46 13.45 -3.18
CA ILE A 351 25.29 12.00 -2.96
C ILE A 351 24.10 11.75 -2.00
N GLY A 352 24.02 12.48 -0.90
CA GLY A 352 22.92 12.38 0.05
C GLY A 352 21.57 12.59 -0.62
N LEU A 353 21.41 13.61 -1.46
CA LEU A 353 20.19 13.87 -2.22
C LEU A 353 19.84 12.72 -3.16
N LEU A 354 20.80 12.18 -3.89
CA LEU A 354 20.58 11.04 -4.81
C LEU A 354 20.17 9.76 -4.08
N LEU A 355 20.55 9.61 -2.83
CA LEU A 355 20.18 8.49 -1.96
C LEU A 355 18.88 8.72 -1.18
N GLY A 356 18.11 9.77 -1.51
CA GLY A 356 16.82 10.09 -0.88
C GLY A 356 16.94 10.88 0.43
N GLY A 357 18.13 11.31 0.80
CA GLY A 357 18.35 12.17 1.97
C GLY A 357 17.98 13.64 1.72
N PRO A 358 17.92 14.45 2.79
CA PRO A 358 17.71 15.89 2.66
C PRO A 358 18.88 16.54 1.95
N SER A 359 18.60 17.52 1.07
CA SER A 359 19.64 18.35 0.49
C SER A 359 20.08 19.41 1.49
N SER A 360 21.36 19.43 1.84
CA SER A 360 21.96 20.53 2.57
C SER A 360 22.64 21.51 1.58
N GLY A 361 22.23 22.77 1.64
CA GLY A 361 22.76 23.81 0.77
C GLY A 361 22.13 23.90 -0.61
N LYS A 362 22.54 24.93 -1.40
CA LYS A 362 22.05 25.09 -2.77
C LYS A 362 22.88 24.25 -3.72
N LEU A 363 22.24 23.21 -4.28
CA LEU A 363 22.82 22.39 -5.33
C LEU A 363 22.27 22.80 -6.70
N PRO A 364 23.10 22.84 -7.76
CA PRO A 364 22.66 23.11 -9.13
C PRO A 364 22.01 21.88 -9.76
N ILE A 365 20.76 21.57 -9.35
CA ILE A 365 20.05 20.35 -9.72
C ILE A 365 19.44 20.48 -11.11
N ASN A 366 19.70 19.52 -11.98
CA ASN A 366 19.04 19.37 -13.27
C ASN A 366 17.76 18.55 -13.13
N HIS A 367 16.77 18.85 -13.97
CA HIS A 367 15.45 18.22 -13.89
C HIS A 367 14.97 17.71 -15.25
N LYS A 368 14.36 16.54 -15.25
CA LYS A 368 13.44 16.08 -16.30
C LYS A 368 12.06 16.67 -16.04
N SER A 369 11.42 17.19 -17.09
CA SER A 369 10.14 17.90 -16.98
C SER A 369 8.94 16.96 -16.81
N THR A 370 9.06 15.73 -17.30
CA THR A 370 8.00 14.71 -17.27
C THR A 370 8.57 13.33 -17.05
N THR A 371 7.75 12.43 -16.51
CA THR A 371 8.05 10.99 -16.47
C THR A 371 6.77 10.17 -16.50
N TRP A 372 6.90 8.87 -16.71
CA TRP A 372 5.79 7.92 -16.75
C TRP A 372 6.20 6.60 -16.08
N GLY A 373 5.22 5.73 -15.82
CA GLY A 373 5.50 4.40 -15.31
C GLY A 373 4.26 3.53 -15.31
N THR A 374 4.48 2.23 -15.22
CA THR A 374 3.45 1.22 -15.09
C THR A 374 3.57 0.48 -13.77
N ILE A 375 2.44 0.00 -13.29
CA ILE A 375 2.32 -0.84 -12.10
C ILE A 375 1.33 -1.94 -12.44
N GLU A 376 1.67 -3.18 -12.19
CA GLU A 376 0.83 -4.34 -12.42
C GLU A 376 0.78 -5.20 -11.15
N ASN A 377 -0.43 -5.51 -10.69
CA ASN A 377 -0.67 -6.44 -9.60
C ASN A 377 -1.43 -7.65 -10.11
N ILE A 378 -1.04 -8.82 -9.68
CA ILE A 378 -1.80 -10.05 -9.87
C ILE A 378 -1.94 -10.76 -8.55
N SER A 379 -3.14 -11.22 -8.25
CA SER A 379 -3.43 -11.98 -7.04
C SER A 379 -4.38 -13.13 -7.32
N GLN A 380 -4.15 -14.27 -6.65
CA GLN A 380 -4.91 -15.49 -6.84
C GLN A 380 -5.04 -16.25 -5.51
N TYR A 381 -6.25 -16.59 -5.13
CA TYR A 381 -6.46 -17.59 -4.07
C TYR A 381 -6.09 -18.98 -4.59
N LEU A 382 -5.31 -19.71 -3.81
CA LEU A 382 -4.89 -21.09 -4.08
C LEU A 382 -5.75 -22.10 -3.33
N TYR A 383 -6.29 -21.68 -2.21
CA TYR A 383 -7.18 -22.45 -1.35
C TYR A 383 -8.11 -21.49 -0.61
N VAL A 384 -9.39 -21.84 -0.51
CA VAL A 384 -10.40 -21.12 0.27
C VAL A 384 -11.18 -22.13 1.11
N ARG A 385 -11.27 -21.87 2.40
CA ARG A 385 -12.01 -22.68 3.37
C ARG A 385 -13.46 -22.22 3.53
N ASP A 386 -13.75 -20.98 3.15
CA ASP A 386 -15.09 -20.41 3.26
C ASP A 386 -16.11 -21.16 2.41
N ASP A 387 -17.35 -21.12 2.86
CA ASP A 387 -18.47 -21.63 2.05
C ASP A 387 -18.53 -20.85 0.71
N PRO A 388 -18.60 -21.53 -0.43
CA PRO A 388 -18.72 -20.91 -1.75
C PRO A 388 -19.82 -19.83 -1.82
N ALA A 389 -20.93 -20.00 -1.10
CA ALA A 389 -22.01 -19.01 -1.05
C ALA A 389 -21.61 -17.69 -0.35
N SER A 390 -20.61 -17.71 0.54
CA SER A 390 -20.14 -16.55 1.29
C SER A 390 -19.02 -15.76 0.59
N ILE A 391 -18.28 -16.40 -0.33
CA ILE A 391 -17.08 -15.83 -0.97
C ILE A 391 -17.39 -14.47 -1.62
N ALA A 392 -18.43 -14.41 -2.44
CA ALA A 392 -18.81 -13.18 -3.15
C ALA A 392 -19.17 -12.03 -2.19
N GLY A 393 -19.85 -12.36 -1.09
CA GLY A 393 -20.21 -11.39 -0.05
C GLY A 393 -18.98 -10.82 0.66
N LYS A 394 -18.04 -11.66 1.06
CA LYS A 394 -16.77 -11.26 1.69
C LYS A 394 -15.94 -10.35 0.78
N LEU A 395 -15.71 -10.77 -0.47
CA LEU A 395 -14.96 -9.98 -1.43
C LEU A 395 -15.62 -8.62 -1.68
N LYS A 396 -16.95 -8.58 -1.79
CA LYS A 396 -17.69 -7.34 -1.99
C LYS A 396 -17.62 -6.41 -0.77
N SER A 397 -17.53 -6.94 0.44
CA SER A 397 -17.34 -6.17 1.67
C SER A 397 -15.86 -5.91 2.01
N GLY A 398 -14.93 -6.35 1.15
CA GLY A 398 -13.50 -6.18 1.35
C GLY A 398 -12.91 -7.02 2.48
N GLN A 399 -13.62 -8.03 2.93
CA GLN A 399 -13.12 -8.95 3.95
C GLN A 399 -12.20 -10.00 3.32
N PRO A 400 -11.09 -10.37 3.98
CA PRO A 400 -10.24 -11.45 3.50
C PRO A 400 -11.01 -12.79 3.57
N LEU A 401 -10.77 -13.65 2.59
CA LEU A 401 -11.26 -15.02 2.65
C LEU A 401 -10.36 -15.86 3.56
N ASN A 402 -10.97 -16.81 4.28
CA ASN A 402 -10.21 -17.80 5.02
C ASN A 402 -9.54 -18.76 4.03
N GLY A 403 -8.22 -18.70 3.93
CA GLY A 403 -7.52 -19.51 2.93
C GLY A 403 -6.08 -19.08 2.73
N VAL A 404 -5.55 -19.51 1.60
CA VAL A 404 -4.18 -19.21 1.16
C VAL A 404 -4.24 -18.63 -0.24
N GLY A 405 -3.44 -17.61 -0.48
CA GLY A 405 -3.26 -17.02 -1.79
C GLY A 405 -1.84 -16.56 -2.05
N ILE A 406 -1.61 -16.20 -3.28
CA ILE A 406 -0.35 -15.64 -3.76
C ILE A 406 -0.64 -14.33 -4.49
N PHE A 407 0.26 -13.36 -4.33
CA PHE A 407 0.23 -12.17 -5.16
C PHE A 407 1.62 -11.84 -5.67
N ALA A 408 1.66 -11.12 -6.78
CA ALA A 408 2.87 -10.55 -7.33
C ALA A 408 2.60 -9.11 -7.76
N ARG A 409 3.64 -8.25 -7.63
CA ARG A 409 3.64 -6.86 -8.07
C ARG A 409 4.78 -6.64 -9.03
N PHE A 410 4.54 -5.86 -10.05
CA PHE A 410 5.54 -5.42 -11.03
C PHE A 410 5.39 -3.93 -11.23
N GLY A 411 6.48 -3.30 -11.63
CA GLY A 411 6.42 -1.90 -12.02
C GLY A 411 7.66 -1.50 -12.79
N TYR A 412 7.48 -0.53 -13.67
CA TYR A 412 8.55 0.06 -14.45
C TYR A 412 8.41 1.57 -14.49
N SER A 413 9.54 2.28 -14.39
CA SER A 413 9.66 3.71 -14.67
C SER A 413 11.03 4.01 -15.29
N PRO A 414 11.14 4.99 -16.21
CA PRO A 414 12.39 5.33 -16.87
C PRO A 414 13.53 5.67 -15.91
N PRO A 415 14.76 5.19 -16.20
CA PRO A 415 15.91 5.28 -15.28
C PRO A 415 16.38 6.71 -15.00
N GLU A 416 16.14 7.63 -15.92
CA GLU A 416 16.55 9.02 -15.79
C GLU A 416 15.74 9.83 -14.76
N ALA A 417 14.61 9.30 -14.31
CA ALA A 417 13.68 10.03 -13.42
C ALA A 417 13.22 9.24 -12.19
N SER A 418 13.62 7.98 -12.06
CA SER A 418 13.18 7.10 -10.98
C SER A 418 14.35 6.35 -10.36
N MET A 419 14.46 6.35 -9.04
CA MET A 419 15.49 5.60 -8.32
C MET A 419 15.37 4.09 -8.56
N VAL A 420 14.14 3.57 -8.47
CA VAL A 420 13.80 2.19 -8.81
C VAL A 420 13.23 2.16 -10.22
N THR A 421 13.93 1.52 -11.13
CA THR A 421 13.53 1.44 -12.55
C THR A 421 12.59 0.26 -12.80
N LEU A 422 12.89 -0.88 -12.20
CA LEU A 422 12.05 -2.08 -12.27
C LEU A 422 11.84 -2.60 -10.85
N HIS A 423 10.59 -2.87 -10.52
CA HIS A 423 10.21 -3.57 -9.30
C HIS A 423 9.59 -4.91 -9.63
N GLY A 424 9.90 -5.93 -8.82
CA GLY A 424 9.20 -7.20 -8.81
C GLY A 424 9.10 -7.73 -7.38
N SER A 425 7.91 -8.13 -6.98
CA SER A 425 7.72 -8.85 -5.70
C SER A 425 6.74 -10.00 -5.87
N VAL A 426 6.89 -11.00 -5.01
CA VAL A 426 5.97 -12.13 -4.89
C VAL A 426 5.81 -12.46 -3.41
N ALA A 427 4.59 -12.74 -2.99
CA ALA A 427 4.32 -13.13 -1.61
C ALA A 427 3.19 -14.15 -1.51
N LEU A 428 3.34 -15.04 -0.53
CA LEU A 428 2.29 -15.92 -0.03
C LEU A 428 1.56 -15.19 1.10
N PHE A 429 0.25 -15.33 1.14
CA PHE A 429 -0.61 -14.82 2.20
C PHE A 429 -1.58 -15.90 2.66
N ALA A 430 -1.79 -15.98 3.95
CA ALA A 430 -2.77 -16.89 4.55
C ALA A 430 -3.58 -16.18 5.63
N HIS A 431 -4.87 -16.46 5.70
CA HIS A 431 -5.79 -15.93 6.71
C HIS A 431 -6.72 -17.02 7.20
N GLY A 432 -6.98 -17.07 8.52
CA GLY A 432 -8.01 -17.92 9.11
C GLY A 432 -7.89 -19.41 8.80
N LEU A 433 -6.67 -19.97 8.72
CA LEU A 433 -6.44 -21.35 8.29
C LEU A 433 -6.99 -22.40 9.25
N CYS A 434 -7.09 -22.08 10.53
CA CYS A 434 -7.67 -23.00 11.51
C CYS A 434 -8.72 -22.29 12.36
N GLU A 435 -9.74 -23.03 12.80
CA GLU A 435 -10.89 -22.50 13.52
C GLU A 435 -10.50 -21.81 14.84
N ALA A 436 -9.54 -22.40 15.57
CA ALA A 436 -9.05 -21.85 16.83
C ALA A 436 -8.35 -20.48 16.65
N ARG A 437 -7.85 -20.19 15.44
CA ARG A 437 -7.11 -18.97 15.09
C ARG A 437 -7.64 -18.33 13.80
N LYS A 438 -8.97 -18.26 13.70
CA LYS A 438 -9.68 -17.82 12.51
C LYS A 438 -9.46 -16.35 12.11
N TYR A 439 -8.94 -15.54 13.00
CA TYR A 439 -8.63 -14.12 12.76
C TYR A 439 -7.16 -13.89 12.47
N ASP A 440 -6.31 -14.90 12.61
CA ASP A 440 -4.87 -14.73 12.37
C ASP A 440 -4.54 -14.69 10.89
N SER A 441 -3.47 -13.95 10.58
CA SER A 441 -2.89 -13.92 9.24
C SER A 441 -1.39 -14.21 9.27
N PHE A 442 -0.88 -14.69 8.17
CA PHE A 442 0.53 -14.96 7.95
C PHE A 442 0.91 -14.51 6.55
N GLY A 443 2.12 -13.99 6.39
CA GLY A 443 2.66 -13.69 5.07
C GLY A 443 4.17 -13.90 5.01
N ALA A 444 4.63 -14.30 3.83
CA ALA A 444 6.05 -14.43 3.49
C ALA A 444 6.27 -13.99 2.05
N GLY A 445 7.24 -13.12 1.81
CA GLY A 445 7.47 -12.57 0.49
C GLY A 445 8.94 -12.25 0.21
N TYR A 446 9.25 -12.11 -1.08
CA TYR A 446 10.55 -11.70 -1.61
C TYR A 446 10.36 -10.62 -2.66
N TYR A 447 11.26 -9.61 -2.67
CA TYR A 447 11.26 -8.54 -3.67
C TYR A 447 12.63 -8.31 -4.30
N TYR A 448 12.61 -7.68 -5.47
CA TYR A 448 13.77 -7.21 -6.22
C TYR A 448 13.50 -5.81 -6.78
N ASN A 449 14.38 -4.87 -6.50
CA ASN A 449 14.38 -3.51 -7.02
C ASN A 449 15.62 -3.30 -7.91
N ALA A 450 15.43 -3.19 -9.21
CA ALA A 450 16.50 -2.72 -10.09
C ALA A 450 16.70 -1.22 -9.88
N ILE A 451 17.83 -0.87 -9.34
CA ILE A 451 18.22 0.52 -9.14
C ILE A 451 18.64 1.14 -10.48
N SER A 452 18.18 2.35 -10.73
CA SER A 452 18.46 3.11 -11.96
C SER A 452 19.93 3.04 -12.37
N THR A 453 20.19 2.67 -13.62
CA THR A 453 21.51 2.67 -14.20
C THR A 453 22.11 4.06 -14.23
N ASP A 454 21.28 5.09 -14.44
CA ASP A 454 21.71 6.50 -14.46
C ASP A 454 22.11 6.95 -13.07
N LEU A 455 21.34 6.59 -12.04
CA LEU A 455 21.70 6.83 -10.65
C LEU A 455 23.02 6.12 -10.28
N LYS A 456 23.19 4.86 -10.64
CA LYS A 456 24.43 4.09 -10.41
C LYS A 456 25.64 4.78 -11.03
N ASN A 457 25.50 5.21 -12.29
CA ASN A 457 26.56 5.90 -13.01
C ASN A 457 26.87 7.27 -12.39
N SER A 458 25.86 8.01 -11.96
CA SER A 458 26.03 9.31 -11.32
C SER A 458 26.72 9.19 -9.95
N ILE A 459 26.34 8.24 -9.12
CA ILE A 459 27.02 7.97 -7.85
C ILE A 459 28.47 7.56 -8.10
N LYS A 460 28.72 6.68 -9.07
CA LYS A 460 30.06 6.25 -9.45
C LYS A 460 30.95 7.42 -9.89
N ARG A 461 30.41 8.34 -10.68
CA ARG A 461 31.13 9.58 -11.07
C ARG A 461 31.44 10.47 -9.87
N LEU A 462 30.45 10.73 -9.01
CA LEU A 462 30.61 11.58 -7.82
C LEU A 462 31.59 11.03 -6.78
N THR A 463 31.67 9.72 -6.67
CA THR A 463 32.58 9.03 -5.74
C THR A 463 33.93 8.66 -6.38
N VAL A 464 34.21 9.11 -7.58
CA VAL A 464 35.46 8.79 -8.34
C VAL A 464 35.70 7.28 -8.36
N ASN A 465 34.66 6.50 -8.64
CA ASN A 465 34.65 5.02 -8.68
C ASN A 465 34.96 4.31 -7.37
N THR A 466 34.88 4.98 -6.22
CA THR A 466 35.11 4.32 -4.91
C THR A 466 33.87 3.65 -4.33
N ALA A 467 32.65 4.08 -4.72
CA ALA A 467 31.42 3.45 -4.32
C ALA A 467 30.72 2.73 -5.48
N SER A 468 30.05 1.62 -5.15
CA SER A 468 29.21 0.86 -6.07
C SER A 468 27.80 0.77 -5.54
N VAL A 469 26.82 0.86 -6.44
CA VAL A 469 25.41 0.65 -6.15
C VAL A 469 24.98 -0.63 -6.83
N ASN A 470 24.42 -1.56 -6.05
CA ASN A 470 23.82 -2.79 -6.52
C ASN A 470 22.30 -2.65 -6.61
N ASP A 471 21.64 -3.64 -7.21
CA ASP A 471 20.20 -3.78 -7.11
C ASP A 471 19.83 -4.29 -5.72
N GLU A 472 18.78 -3.70 -5.14
CA GLU A 472 18.31 -4.05 -3.81
C GLU A 472 17.34 -5.22 -3.86
N LYS A 473 17.40 -6.08 -2.88
CA LYS A 473 16.51 -7.22 -2.68
C LYS A 473 16.10 -7.29 -1.23
N GLY A 474 15.01 -7.98 -0.96
CA GLY A 474 14.66 -8.23 0.42
C GLY A 474 13.54 -9.24 0.57
N MET A 475 13.35 -9.65 1.81
CA MET A 475 12.25 -10.52 2.20
C MET A 475 11.58 -9.98 3.46
N GLU A 476 10.32 -10.36 3.64
CA GLU A 476 9.60 -10.17 4.90
C GLU A 476 8.80 -11.42 5.21
N ILE A 477 8.79 -11.78 6.50
CA ILE A 477 7.89 -12.78 7.08
C ILE A 477 7.19 -12.11 8.25
N PHE A 478 5.86 -12.19 8.31
CA PHE A 478 5.08 -11.69 9.44
C PHE A 478 4.06 -12.72 9.90
N TYR A 479 3.66 -12.59 11.15
CA TYR A 479 2.50 -13.29 11.71
C TYR A 479 1.62 -12.26 12.44
N ASP A 480 0.37 -12.19 12.05
CA ASP A 480 -0.64 -11.35 12.69
C ASP A 480 -1.43 -12.20 13.69
N PHE A 481 -1.05 -12.08 14.95
CA PHE A 481 -1.70 -12.73 16.07
C PHE A 481 -2.88 -11.89 16.55
N ALA A 482 -4.10 -12.32 16.27
CA ALA A 482 -5.29 -11.72 16.82
C ALA A 482 -5.44 -12.11 18.29
N VAL A 483 -5.16 -11.19 19.20
CA VAL A 483 -5.52 -11.33 20.61
C VAL A 483 -7.04 -11.33 20.75
N THR A 484 -7.68 -10.38 20.11
CA THR A 484 -9.10 -10.32 19.76
C THR A 484 -9.22 -9.76 18.33
N PRO A 485 -10.39 -9.73 17.68
CA PRO A 485 -10.52 -9.06 16.38
C PRO A 485 -10.11 -7.58 16.45
N ALA A 486 -10.35 -6.90 17.59
CA ALA A 486 -10.01 -5.50 17.81
C ALA A 486 -8.54 -5.27 18.20
N ILE A 487 -7.82 -6.25 18.72
CA ILE A 487 -6.44 -6.13 19.19
C ILE A 487 -5.55 -7.12 18.47
N ARG A 488 -4.56 -6.62 17.74
CA ARG A 488 -3.66 -7.40 16.91
C ARG A 488 -2.21 -7.17 17.35
N PHE A 489 -1.44 -8.26 17.45
CA PHE A 489 0.00 -8.25 17.72
C PHE A 489 0.73 -8.85 16.53
N ILE A 490 1.60 -8.07 15.87
CA ILE A 490 2.13 -8.42 14.56
C ILE A 490 3.66 -8.32 14.56
N PRO A 491 4.37 -9.38 14.99
CA PRO A 491 5.80 -9.48 14.78
C PRO A 491 6.12 -9.72 13.30
N SER A 492 7.19 -9.12 12.82
CA SER A 492 7.77 -9.41 11.51
C SER A 492 9.30 -9.37 11.54
N TYR A 493 9.91 -10.10 10.62
CA TYR A 493 11.32 -10.09 10.33
C TYR A 493 11.54 -9.77 8.86
N GLN A 494 12.51 -8.88 8.60
CA GLN A 494 12.92 -8.51 7.26
C GLN A 494 14.43 -8.65 7.13
N HIS A 495 14.88 -9.16 5.99
CA HIS A 495 16.28 -9.08 5.58
C HIS A 495 16.36 -8.32 4.26
N ILE A 496 17.21 -7.30 4.22
CA ILE A 496 17.44 -6.48 3.05
C ILE A 496 18.87 -6.68 2.57
N TRP A 497 19.06 -7.13 1.33
CA TRP A 497 20.36 -7.24 0.67
C TRP A 497 20.64 -5.98 -0.13
N ASP A 498 21.88 -5.50 -0.05
CA ASP A 498 22.39 -4.34 -0.76
C ASP A 498 21.56 -3.04 -0.54
N PRO A 499 21.22 -2.67 0.71
CA PRO A 499 20.50 -1.43 0.98
C PRO A 499 21.30 -0.24 0.46
N ILE A 500 20.71 0.52 -0.48
CA ILE A 500 21.43 1.44 -1.37
C ILE A 500 22.32 2.46 -0.63
N ALA A 501 21.80 3.15 0.38
CA ALA A 501 22.56 4.19 1.09
C ALA A 501 23.62 3.59 2.04
N ALA A 502 23.33 2.44 2.67
CA ALA A 502 24.30 1.73 3.50
C ALA A 502 25.44 1.16 2.65
N ARG A 503 25.12 0.64 1.46
CA ARG A 503 26.11 0.16 0.50
C ARG A 503 27.06 1.25 0.05
N VAL A 504 26.54 2.44 -0.30
CA VAL A 504 27.35 3.57 -0.75
C VAL A 504 28.19 4.16 0.38
N SER A 505 27.60 4.33 1.58
CA SER A 505 28.24 5.08 2.67
C SER A 505 29.13 4.23 3.58
N LYS A 506 28.83 2.94 3.73
CA LYS A 506 29.50 2.04 4.69
C LYS A 506 29.98 0.73 4.10
N HIS A 507 29.73 0.48 2.83
CA HIS A 507 30.01 -0.79 2.14
C HIS A 507 29.27 -1.99 2.76
N GLU A 508 28.14 -1.72 3.44
CA GLU A 508 27.30 -2.78 4.02
C GLU A 508 26.51 -3.52 2.94
N ASN A 509 26.46 -4.85 3.07
CA ASN A 509 25.80 -5.72 2.09
C ASN A 509 24.42 -6.17 2.51
N GLY A 510 24.01 -5.89 3.73
CA GLY A 510 22.69 -6.31 4.23
C GLY A 510 22.25 -5.56 5.48
N ALA A 511 21.01 -5.79 5.86
CA ALA A 511 20.44 -5.33 7.12
C ALA A 511 19.38 -6.32 7.60
N ASP A 512 19.39 -6.61 8.91
CA ASP A 512 18.37 -7.41 9.59
C ASP A 512 17.46 -6.49 10.40
N VAL A 513 16.17 -6.56 10.14
CA VAL A 513 15.17 -5.70 10.78
C VAL A 513 14.10 -6.56 11.46
N PHE A 514 13.91 -6.35 12.75
CA PHE A 514 12.79 -6.87 13.51
C PHE A 514 11.77 -5.76 13.74
N LEU A 515 10.53 -6.03 13.43
CA LEU A 515 9.43 -5.10 13.62
C LEU A 515 8.32 -5.77 14.42
N THR A 516 7.76 -5.05 15.37
CA THR A 516 6.56 -5.46 16.11
C THR A 516 5.54 -4.34 16.03
N ARG A 517 4.33 -4.67 15.58
CA ARG A 517 3.20 -3.73 15.57
C ARG A 517 2.13 -4.23 16.52
N VAL A 518 1.48 -3.28 17.20
CA VAL A 518 0.24 -3.52 17.94
C VAL A 518 -0.81 -2.60 17.35
N THR A 519 -1.89 -3.16 16.83
CA THR A 519 -3.01 -2.38 16.30
C THR A 519 -4.24 -2.59 17.17
N VAL A 520 -4.89 -1.50 17.54
CA VAL A 520 -6.14 -1.50 18.30
C VAL A 520 -7.18 -0.71 17.52
N ALA A 521 -8.32 -1.34 17.26
CA ALA A 521 -9.52 -0.70 16.75
C ALA A 521 -10.47 -0.39 17.94
N PHE A 522 -10.85 0.86 18.13
CA PHE A 522 -11.69 1.30 19.26
C PHE A 522 -13.16 1.44 18.87
#